data_8cd1b7644f9a5208a5b313d405851c04
#
_entry.id   8cd1b7644f9a5208a5b313d405851c04
#
_cell.length_a   1.000
_cell.length_b   1.000
_cell.length_c   1.000
_cell.angle_alpha   90.00
_cell.angle_beta   90.00
_cell.angle_gamma   90.00
#
_symmetry.space_group_name_H-M   'P 1'
#
loop_
_entity.id
_entity.type
_entity.pdbx_description
1 polymer ?
#
loop_
_entity_poly.entity_id
_entity_poly.type
_entity_poly.pdbx_seq_one_letter_code
_entity_poly.pdbx_strand_id
1 'polypeptide(L)'
;MPIPVRPKVPVSVSFKSPVPVPEDWQNTYVSIRGANGQGEEIPLTGIQNSAWPTIVLQPGPQGLDLPPFELHADNSPNLDGSMYRGTRASARQVMLPVFVYGIDRKTLKEFKRKLANALNPKAGYCVLTFIEQDGVVRRLQCYYAGGMEGNESTGGAGFTWVSYGLQLTAMDPWFYGDLEVAANWSFGTAQPFLKNPFFPVTLSSGTAATDTISVSNPGDIEAWPVWTFTGPLKSFQLTGPDGSKFGIPEQAGGADALQAGRTLTVDTRPGYKTVLDDKGVNYFPLMNPAPSLWSLPPGVSTVKTSLVSGSGTPTVNVKLTPRYATY
;
A
#
# COMPACT_ATOMS: atom_id res chain seq x y z
N MET A 1 -12.80 -70.80 19.25
CA MET A 1 -12.38 -70.38 17.90
C MET A 1 -12.00 -68.91 17.98
N PRO A 2 -10.77 -68.54 17.72
CA PRO A 2 -10.38 -67.12 17.71
C PRO A 2 -10.85 -66.46 16.40
N ILE A 3 -11.43 -65.29 16.53
CA ILE A 3 -11.90 -64.49 15.40
C ILE A 3 -10.66 -63.94 14.65
N PRO A 4 -10.53 -64.13 13.33
CA PRO A 4 -9.38 -63.58 12.60
C PRO A 4 -9.44 -62.07 12.54
N VAL A 5 -8.42 -61.43 13.08
CA VAL A 5 -8.20 -59.98 12.95
C VAL A 5 -7.83 -59.68 11.50
N ARG A 6 -8.69 -58.97 10.81
CA ARG A 6 -8.35 -58.46 9.45
C ARG A 6 -7.16 -57.48 9.52
N PRO A 7 -6.14 -57.68 8.71
CA PRO A 7 -5.05 -56.68 8.65
C PRO A 7 -5.62 -55.37 8.16
N LYS A 8 -5.32 -54.28 8.85
CA LYS A 8 -5.56 -52.93 8.36
C LYS A 8 -4.67 -52.69 7.16
N VAL A 9 -5.24 -52.72 5.98
CA VAL A 9 -4.59 -52.27 4.76
C VAL A 9 -4.51 -50.74 4.84
N PRO A 10 -3.33 -50.15 4.81
CA PRO A 10 -3.25 -48.71 4.72
C PRO A 10 -3.78 -48.30 3.34
N VAL A 11 -4.94 -47.66 3.32
CA VAL A 11 -5.45 -47.04 2.09
C VAL A 11 -4.66 -45.73 1.93
N SER A 12 -3.55 -45.82 1.21
CA SER A 12 -2.93 -44.65 0.65
C SER A 12 -3.79 -44.17 -0.51
N VAL A 13 -4.73 -43.29 -0.24
CA VAL A 13 -5.44 -42.57 -1.30
C VAL A 13 -4.49 -41.50 -1.81
N SER A 14 -3.70 -41.85 -2.80
CA SER A 14 -2.97 -40.85 -3.60
C SER A 14 -3.98 -40.18 -4.51
N PHE A 15 -4.44 -39.03 -4.13
CA PHE A 15 -5.15 -38.13 -5.05
C PHE A 15 -4.12 -37.56 -6.04
N LYS A 16 -3.80 -38.30 -7.08
CA LYS A 16 -3.20 -37.73 -8.28
C LYS A 16 -4.28 -36.88 -8.92
N SER A 17 -4.05 -35.57 -8.97
CA SER A 17 -4.87 -34.71 -9.80
C SER A 17 -4.91 -35.28 -11.23
N PRO A 18 -6.09 -35.50 -11.82
CA PRO A 18 -6.20 -36.07 -13.17
C PRO A 18 -5.71 -35.08 -14.25
N VAL A 19 -5.47 -33.86 -13.92
CA VAL A 19 -4.94 -32.83 -14.83
C VAL A 19 -3.54 -32.43 -14.33
N PRO A 20 -2.49 -32.57 -15.18
CA PRO A 20 -1.17 -32.07 -14.82
C PRO A 20 -1.28 -30.57 -14.63
N VAL A 21 -1.01 -30.12 -13.41
CA VAL A 21 -0.88 -28.68 -13.09
C VAL A 21 0.41 -28.20 -13.73
N PRO A 22 0.41 -27.14 -14.54
CA PRO A 22 1.64 -26.56 -15.06
C PRO A 22 2.64 -26.29 -13.93
N GLU A 23 3.92 -26.56 -14.15
CA GLU A 23 4.96 -26.37 -13.13
C GLU A 23 5.02 -24.92 -12.63
N ASP A 24 4.61 -23.96 -13.47
CA ASP A 24 4.61 -22.52 -13.20
C ASP A 24 3.32 -22.06 -12.48
N TRP A 25 2.36 -22.95 -12.26
CA TRP A 25 1.10 -22.57 -11.63
C TRP A 25 1.21 -22.68 -10.11
N GLN A 26 1.62 -21.60 -9.50
CA GLN A 26 1.59 -21.43 -8.04
C GLN A 26 0.34 -20.61 -7.67
N ASN A 27 -0.31 -21.02 -6.59
CA ASN A 27 -1.48 -20.31 -6.09
C ASN A 27 -1.03 -19.00 -5.44
N THR A 28 -1.76 -17.93 -5.69
CA THR A 28 -1.65 -16.68 -4.96
C THR A 28 -1.80 -16.93 -3.46
N TYR A 29 -0.85 -16.48 -2.66
CA TYR A 29 -0.96 -16.53 -1.22
C TYR A 29 -1.88 -15.38 -0.76
N VAL A 30 -2.94 -15.73 -0.04
CA VAL A 30 -3.90 -14.76 0.51
C VAL A 30 -3.93 -14.90 2.02
N SER A 31 -3.82 -13.78 2.71
CA SER A 31 -3.94 -13.72 4.17
C SER A 31 -4.75 -12.52 4.62
N ILE A 32 -5.24 -12.59 5.86
CA ILE A 32 -5.94 -11.49 6.51
C ILE A 32 -5.32 -11.17 7.87
N ARG A 33 -5.16 -9.88 8.17
CA ARG A 33 -4.72 -9.37 9.47
C ARG A 33 -5.69 -8.31 9.96
N GLY A 34 -6.14 -8.41 11.21
CA GLY A 34 -6.96 -7.37 11.85
C GLY A 34 -6.15 -6.27 12.51
N ALA A 35 -6.82 -5.44 13.32
CA ALA A 35 -6.24 -4.40 14.15
C ALA A 35 -5.29 -3.48 13.37
N ASN A 36 -5.77 -2.88 12.26
CA ASN A 36 -4.98 -2.03 11.36
C ASN A 36 -3.74 -2.72 10.78
N GLY A 37 -3.82 -4.04 10.54
CA GLY A 37 -2.70 -4.84 10.02
C GLY A 37 -1.67 -5.26 11.07
N GLN A 38 -1.89 -4.94 12.36
CA GLN A 38 -0.98 -5.31 13.46
C GLN A 38 -1.36 -6.63 14.15
N GLY A 39 -2.54 -7.17 13.81
CA GLY A 39 -3.02 -8.42 14.38
C GLY A 39 -2.27 -9.65 13.87
N GLU A 40 -2.65 -10.80 14.43
CA GLU A 40 -2.14 -12.09 13.96
C GLU A 40 -2.55 -12.34 12.51
N GLU A 41 -1.62 -12.88 11.72
CA GLU A 41 -1.89 -13.27 10.35
C GLU A 41 -2.70 -14.56 10.29
N ILE A 42 -3.76 -14.54 9.51
CA ILE A 42 -4.58 -15.70 9.21
C ILE A 42 -4.39 -16.04 7.73
N PRO A 43 -3.63 -17.07 7.40
CA PRO A 43 -3.51 -17.53 6.02
C PRO A 43 -4.85 -18.11 5.56
N LEU A 44 -5.26 -17.74 4.34
CA LEU A 44 -6.47 -18.25 3.69
C LEU A 44 -6.15 -19.18 2.51
N THR A 45 -4.91 -19.12 1.98
CA THR A 45 -4.40 -20.00 0.91
C THR A 45 -2.98 -20.43 1.25
N GLY A 46 -2.35 -21.24 0.40
CA GLY A 46 -0.96 -21.67 0.59
C GLY A 46 -0.76 -22.78 1.63
N ILE A 47 -1.83 -23.41 2.08
CA ILE A 47 -1.84 -24.40 3.16
C ILE A 47 -1.62 -25.81 2.61
N GLN A 48 -0.95 -25.96 1.51
CA GLN A 48 -0.83 -27.23 0.77
C GLN A 48 -0.26 -28.42 1.57
N ASN A 49 0.48 -28.12 2.65
CA ASN A 49 1.07 -29.12 3.53
C ASN A 49 0.65 -28.95 4.99
N SER A 50 -0.33 -28.08 5.26
CA SER A 50 -0.81 -27.89 6.62
C SER A 50 -1.64 -29.09 7.02
N ALA A 51 -1.31 -29.66 8.16
CA ALA A 51 -2.22 -30.60 8.80
C ALA A 51 -3.54 -29.87 9.07
N TRP A 52 -4.68 -30.46 8.71
CA TRP A 52 -5.96 -30.03 9.22
C TRP A 52 -5.89 -29.96 10.75
N PRO A 53 -6.45 -28.96 11.38
CA PRO A 53 -7.53 -28.03 10.99
C PRO A 53 -7.05 -26.75 10.31
N THR A 54 -7.97 -26.02 9.63
CA THR A 54 -7.60 -24.85 8.84
C THR A 54 -8.74 -23.87 8.53
N ILE A 55 -8.38 -22.69 8.06
CA ILE A 55 -9.26 -21.70 7.45
C ILE A 55 -8.83 -21.58 5.97
N VAL A 56 -9.74 -21.81 5.04
CA VAL A 56 -9.42 -21.87 3.60
C VAL A 56 -10.35 -20.97 2.81
N LEU A 57 -9.78 -20.15 1.92
CA LEU A 57 -10.52 -19.42 0.91
C LEU A 57 -11.07 -20.42 -0.13
N GLN A 58 -12.38 -20.35 -0.34
CA GLN A 58 -13.06 -21.15 -1.35
C GLN A 58 -13.08 -20.42 -2.69
N PRO A 59 -13.27 -21.13 -3.81
CA PRO A 59 -13.46 -20.52 -5.11
C PRO A 59 -14.64 -19.54 -5.13
N GLY A 60 -14.50 -18.46 -5.92
CA GLY A 60 -15.54 -17.46 -6.13
C GLY A 60 -15.43 -16.20 -5.30
N PRO A 61 -14.22 -15.72 -4.89
CA PRO A 61 -14.09 -14.38 -4.34
C PRO A 61 -14.57 -13.35 -5.36
N GLN A 62 -15.12 -12.24 -4.87
CA GLN A 62 -15.67 -11.18 -5.71
C GLN A 62 -15.16 -9.82 -5.24
N GLY A 63 -15.15 -8.84 -6.15
CA GLY A 63 -14.76 -7.46 -5.85
C GLY A 63 -13.26 -7.23 -5.80
N LEU A 64 -12.45 -8.11 -6.37
CA LEU A 64 -10.98 -8.01 -6.36
C LEU A 64 -10.41 -7.35 -7.62
N ASP A 65 -11.22 -7.24 -8.67
CA ASP A 65 -10.85 -6.58 -9.93
C ASP A 65 -11.08 -5.05 -9.84
N LEU A 66 -11.44 -4.43 -10.95
CA LEU A 66 -11.67 -2.99 -11.03
C LEU A 66 -12.74 -2.52 -10.01
N PRO A 67 -12.49 -1.45 -9.23
CA PRO A 67 -13.47 -0.94 -8.29
C PRO A 67 -14.68 -0.34 -9.02
N PRO A 68 -15.84 -0.22 -8.34
CA PRO A 68 -16.99 0.47 -8.90
C PRO A 68 -16.70 1.96 -9.08
N PHE A 69 -17.22 2.55 -10.17
CA PHE A 69 -17.10 3.97 -10.47
C PHE A 69 -18.46 4.65 -10.51
N GLU A 70 -18.53 5.82 -9.94
CA GLU A 70 -19.64 6.76 -10.13
C GLU A 70 -19.31 7.70 -11.28
N LEU A 71 -20.20 7.74 -12.27
CA LEU A 71 -20.11 8.66 -13.40
C LEU A 71 -20.97 9.89 -13.10
N HIS A 72 -20.35 11.06 -13.11
CA HIS A 72 -21.04 12.33 -12.99
C HIS A 72 -21.35 12.87 -14.38
N ALA A 73 -22.62 13.14 -14.67
CA ALA A 73 -23.07 13.61 -15.96
C ALA A 73 -24.23 14.61 -15.81
N ASP A 74 -24.26 15.59 -16.69
CA ASP A 74 -25.36 16.55 -16.77
C ASP A 74 -26.33 16.16 -17.89
N ASN A 75 -27.61 16.28 -17.61
CA ASN A 75 -28.71 16.07 -18.55
C ASN A 75 -29.28 17.43 -18.99
N SER A 76 -29.45 17.60 -20.29
CA SER A 76 -30.14 18.78 -20.85
C SER A 76 -31.48 18.34 -21.46
N PRO A 77 -32.58 19.05 -21.19
CA PRO A 77 -33.91 18.66 -21.75
C PRO A 77 -33.97 18.78 -23.28
N ASN A 78 -33.03 19.49 -23.91
CA ASN A 78 -33.02 19.72 -25.34
C ASN A 78 -31.94 18.93 -26.09
N LEU A 79 -31.21 18.05 -25.40
CA LEU A 79 -30.16 17.22 -25.99
C LEU A 79 -30.39 15.76 -25.62
N ASP A 80 -30.30 14.89 -26.61
CA ASP A 80 -30.31 13.44 -26.35
C ASP A 80 -28.98 13.02 -25.68
N GLY A 81 -29.11 12.13 -24.68
CA GLY A 81 -27.96 11.64 -23.91
C GLY A 81 -27.56 12.55 -22.75
N SER A 82 -26.35 12.36 -22.26
CA SER A 82 -25.79 13.05 -21.09
C SER A 82 -24.39 13.55 -21.37
N MET A 83 -24.03 14.73 -20.85
CA MET A 83 -22.67 15.26 -20.91
C MET A 83 -21.85 14.73 -19.76
N TYR A 84 -20.82 13.95 -20.04
CA TYR A 84 -19.87 13.47 -19.03
C TYR A 84 -19.13 14.64 -18.37
N ARG A 85 -19.10 14.64 -17.03
CA ARG A 85 -18.43 15.66 -16.21
C ARG A 85 -17.22 15.13 -15.45
N GLY A 86 -17.24 13.86 -15.10
CA GLY A 86 -16.16 13.27 -14.36
C GLY A 86 -16.52 11.90 -13.82
N THR A 87 -15.54 11.25 -13.20
CA THR A 87 -15.72 9.94 -12.58
C THR A 87 -14.99 9.89 -11.24
N ARG A 88 -15.52 9.10 -10.33
CA ARG A 88 -14.92 8.83 -9.02
C ARG A 88 -15.01 7.34 -8.74
N ALA A 89 -13.93 6.73 -8.24
CA ALA A 89 -13.98 5.39 -7.70
C ALA A 89 -14.75 5.41 -6.37
N SER A 90 -15.72 4.51 -6.23
CA SER A 90 -16.52 4.32 -5.02
C SER A 90 -15.90 3.25 -4.12
N ALA A 91 -16.38 3.18 -2.88
CA ALA A 91 -15.96 2.12 -1.96
C ALA A 91 -16.18 0.74 -2.59
N ARG A 92 -15.19 -0.13 -2.44
CA ARG A 92 -15.19 -1.48 -3.00
C ARG A 92 -15.86 -2.44 -2.03
N GLN A 93 -16.75 -3.27 -2.55
CA GLN A 93 -17.32 -4.40 -1.83
C GLN A 93 -16.54 -5.66 -2.21
N VAL A 94 -16.06 -6.39 -1.21
CA VAL A 94 -15.33 -7.65 -1.41
C VAL A 94 -16.10 -8.76 -0.71
N MET A 95 -16.34 -9.86 -1.42
CA MET A 95 -16.93 -11.06 -0.87
C MET A 95 -15.90 -12.19 -0.91
N LEU A 96 -15.63 -12.77 0.26
CA LEU A 96 -14.70 -13.89 0.41
C LEU A 96 -15.45 -15.12 0.95
N PRO A 97 -15.63 -16.16 0.15
CA PRO A 97 -16.15 -17.43 0.64
C PRO A 97 -15.04 -18.15 1.42
N VAL A 98 -15.25 -18.39 2.71
CA VAL A 98 -14.26 -18.98 3.59
C VAL A 98 -14.83 -20.23 4.24
N PHE A 99 -14.07 -21.33 4.19
CA PHE A 99 -14.36 -22.56 4.88
C PHE A 99 -13.45 -22.72 6.10
N VAL A 100 -14.07 -22.94 7.26
CA VAL A 100 -13.36 -23.12 8.51
C VAL A 100 -13.60 -24.52 9.01
N TYR A 101 -12.52 -25.28 9.27
CA TYR A 101 -12.56 -26.64 9.74
C TYR A 101 -11.72 -26.82 11.00
N GLY A 102 -12.30 -27.41 12.02
CA GLY A 102 -11.61 -27.84 13.24
C GLY A 102 -11.65 -29.36 13.40
N ILE A 103 -10.61 -29.94 13.99
CA ILE A 103 -10.60 -31.39 14.33
C ILE A 103 -11.73 -31.71 15.31
N ASP A 104 -12.00 -30.79 16.23
CA ASP A 104 -13.04 -30.85 17.22
C ASP A 104 -13.79 -29.52 17.36
N ARG A 105 -14.84 -29.54 18.16
CA ARG A 105 -15.65 -28.35 18.44
C ARG A 105 -14.87 -27.22 19.12
N LYS A 106 -13.86 -27.53 19.93
CA LYS A 106 -13.03 -26.57 20.63
C LYS A 106 -12.17 -25.80 19.60
N THR A 107 -11.47 -26.51 18.74
CA THR A 107 -10.63 -25.95 17.69
C THR A 107 -11.44 -25.10 16.72
N LEU A 108 -12.64 -25.53 16.31
CA LEU A 108 -13.53 -24.72 15.49
C LEU A 108 -13.88 -23.39 16.17
N LYS A 109 -14.22 -23.42 17.48
CA LYS A 109 -14.53 -22.19 18.25
C LYS A 109 -13.31 -21.26 18.35
N GLU A 110 -12.12 -21.80 18.50
CA GLU A 110 -10.88 -21.02 18.52
C GLU A 110 -10.66 -20.31 17.18
N PHE A 111 -10.83 -20.99 16.06
CA PHE A 111 -10.73 -20.38 14.73
C PHE A 111 -11.83 -19.33 14.48
N LYS A 112 -13.05 -19.59 14.88
CA LYS A 112 -14.13 -18.59 14.80
C LYS A 112 -13.80 -17.34 15.60
N ARG A 113 -13.23 -17.46 16.80
CA ARG A 113 -12.78 -16.33 17.62
C ARG A 113 -11.62 -15.59 16.96
N LYS A 114 -10.63 -16.32 16.44
CA LYS A 114 -9.49 -15.74 15.74
C LYS A 114 -9.96 -14.90 14.55
N LEU A 115 -10.84 -15.45 13.74
CA LEU A 115 -11.42 -14.75 12.60
C LEU A 115 -12.26 -13.54 13.02
N ALA A 116 -13.13 -13.70 14.03
CA ALA A 116 -13.96 -12.61 14.56
C ALA A 116 -13.11 -11.47 15.14
N ASN A 117 -12.01 -11.78 15.81
CA ASN A 117 -11.09 -10.77 16.33
C ASN A 117 -10.38 -10.02 15.19
N ALA A 118 -9.94 -10.73 14.16
CA ALA A 118 -9.29 -10.11 12.99
C ALA A 118 -10.26 -9.22 12.19
N LEU A 119 -11.53 -9.58 12.15
CA LEU A 119 -12.56 -8.86 11.41
C LEU A 119 -13.26 -7.76 12.23
N ASN A 120 -12.98 -7.63 13.53
CA ASN A 120 -13.68 -6.70 14.41
C ASN A 120 -13.43 -5.23 14.02
N PRO A 121 -14.43 -4.51 13.47
CA PRO A 121 -14.23 -3.14 13.00
C PRO A 121 -14.00 -2.14 14.15
N LYS A 122 -14.33 -2.49 15.40
CA LYS A 122 -14.01 -1.68 16.58
C LYS A 122 -12.52 -1.67 16.91
N ALA A 123 -11.79 -2.69 16.47
CA ALA A 123 -10.32 -2.75 16.59
C ALA A 123 -9.59 -2.07 15.43
N GLY A 124 -10.33 -1.60 14.43
CA GLY A 124 -9.79 -0.97 13.23
C GLY A 124 -10.12 -1.77 11.95
N TYR A 125 -9.45 -1.42 10.86
CA TYR A 125 -9.60 -2.14 9.61
C TYR A 125 -8.82 -3.47 9.63
N CYS A 126 -9.25 -4.41 8.82
CA CYS A 126 -8.45 -5.58 8.46
C CYS A 126 -7.69 -5.31 7.15
N VAL A 127 -6.56 -5.95 6.99
CA VAL A 127 -5.74 -5.90 5.77
C VAL A 127 -5.80 -7.26 5.10
N LEU A 128 -6.31 -7.29 3.89
CA LEU A 128 -6.15 -8.43 2.98
C LEU A 128 -4.80 -8.28 2.27
N THR A 129 -3.98 -9.31 2.33
CA THR A 129 -2.69 -9.35 1.64
C THR A 129 -2.72 -10.45 0.60
N PHE A 130 -2.32 -10.11 -0.60
CA PHE A 130 -2.14 -11.00 -1.74
C PHE A 130 -0.65 -11.01 -2.09
N ILE A 131 -0.06 -12.17 -2.22
CA ILE A 131 1.34 -12.33 -2.62
C ILE A 131 1.35 -13.27 -3.81
N GLU A 132 1.83 -12.75 -4.94
CA GLU A 132 2.00 -13.52 -6.16
C GLU A 132 3.31 -14.32 -6.16
N GLN A 133 3.44 -15.23 -7.09
CA GLN A 133 4.61 -16.09 -7.23
C GLN A 133 5.93 -15.32 -7.41
N ASP A 134 5.89 -14.19 -8.10
CA ASP A 134 7.04 -13.31 -8.33
C ASP A 134 7.42 -12.46 -7.11
N GLY A 135 6.72 -12.65 -5.98
CA GLY A 135 6.90 -11.88 -4.75
C GLY A 135 6.19 -10.54 -4.72
N VAL A 136 5.41 -10.21 -5.76
CA VAL A 136 4.62 -8.98 -5.79
C VAL A 136 3.56 -9.02 -4.70
N VAL A 137 3.54 -7.99 -3.87
CA VAL A 137 2.61 -7.87 -2.74
C VAL A 137 1.57 -6.81 -3.04
N ARG A 138 0.30 -7.15 -2.79
CA ARG A 138 -0.84 -6.24 -2.86
C ARG A 138 -1.63 -6.29 -1.55
N ARG A 139 -1.97 -5.14 -1.00
CA ARG A 139 -2.71 -5.01 0.27
C ARG A 139 -3.94 -4.17 0.09
N LEU A 140 -5.06 -4.64 0.60
CA LEU A 140 -6.32 -3.91 0.61
C LEU A 140 -6.82 -3.73 2.03
N GLN A 141 -7.13 -2.49 2.41
CA GLN A 141 -7.67 -2.16 3.73
C GLN A 141 -9.20 -2.28 3.69
N CYS A 142 -9.75 -3.14 4.53
CA CYS A 142 -11.17 -3.44 4.53
C CYS A 142 -11.77 -3.34 5.93
N TYR A 143 -13.06 -3.05 5.98
CA TYR A 143 -13.89 -3.17 7.18
C TYR A 143 -14.89 -4.29 7.00
N TYR A 144 -15.08 -5.09 8.03
CA TYR A 144 -16.10 -6.13 8.04
C TYR A 144 -17.50 -5.52 7.98
N ALA A 145 -18.32 -5.96 7.04
CA ALA A 145 -19.70 -5.52 6.84
C ALA A 145 -20.73 -6.59 7.23
N GLY A 146 -20.39 -7.89 7.09
CA GLY A 146 -21.30 -9.00 7.39
C GLY A 146 -20.81 -10.34 6.87
N GLY A 147 -21.66 -11.35 6.93
CA GLY A 147 -21.41 -12.66 6.30
C GLY A 147 -20.75 -13.70 7.22
N MET A 148 -20.60 -13.42 8.50
CA MET A 148 -20.10 -14.39 9.49
C MET A 148 -21.25 -15.06 10.28
N GLU A 149 -22.46 -15.06 9.73
CA GLU A 149 -23.65 -15.71 10.31
C GLU A 149 -23.76 -17.17 9.85
N GLY A 150 -22.73 -17.96 10.07
CA GLY A 150 -22.67 -19.34 9.60
C GLY A 150 -23.75 -20.21 10.22
N ASN A 151 -24.40 -21.03 9.39
CA ASN A 151 -25.37 -22.02 9.84
C ASN A 151 -24.67 -23.31 10.23
N GLU A 152 -24.58 -23.57 11.52
CA GLU A 152 -23.97 -24.79 12.05
C GLU A 152 -24.94 -25.99 12.09
N SER A 153 -26.23 -25.81 11.76
CA SER A 153 -27.28 -26.78 12.01
C SER A 153 -27.55 -27.75 10.87
N THR A 154 -27.10 -27.45 9.67
CA THR A 154 -27.43 -28.23 8.49
C THR A 154 -26.22 -29.00 7.94
N GLY A 155 -26.34 -30.29 7.84
CA GLY A 155 -25.43 -31.10 7.08
C GLY A 155 -24.65 -32.18 7.79
N GLY A 156 -24.99 -32.52 9.03
CA GLY A 156 -24.51 -33.74 9.67
C GLY A 156 -23.00 -33.82 9.95
N ALA A 157 -22.28 -32.75 9.77
CA ALA A 157 -20.83 -32.70 9.91
C ALA A 157 -20.37 -32.49 11.37
N GLY A 158 -21.19 -32.77 12.33
CA GLY A 158 -20.80 -32.84 13.74
C GLY A 158 -20.28 -31.55 14.35
N PHE A 159 -20.64 -30.39 13.83
CA PHE A 159 -20.22 -29.08 14.34
C PHE A 159 -18.71 -28.83 14.32
N THR A 160 -17.99 -29.47 13.43
CA THR A 160 -16.54 -29.30 13.27
C THR A 160 -16.15 -28.36 12.13
N TRP A 161 -17.09 -27.96 11.30
CA TRP A 161 -16.84 -27.01 10.20
C TRP A 161 -17.95 -25.99 10.04
N VAL A 162 -17.63 -24.90 9.35
CA VAL A 162 -18.59 -23.86 8.95
C VAL A 162 -18.09 -23.13 7.72
N SER A 163 -19.01 -22.71 6.85
CA SER A 163 -18.72 -21.86 5.70
C SER A 163 -19.27 -20.45 5.95
N TYR A 164 -18.51 -19.46 5.56
CA TYR A 164 -18.86 -18.05 5.62
C TYR A 164 -18.74 -17.40 4.25
N GLY A 165 -19.64 -16.48 3.94
CA GLY A 165 -19.49 -15.55 2.82
C GLY A 165 -19.14 -14.17 3.36
N LEU A 166 -17.88 -13.97 3.76
CA LEU A 166 -17.45 -12.73 4.40
C LEU A 166 -17.64 -11.54 3.47
N GLN A 167 -18.36 -10.54 3.95
CA GLN A 167 -18.58 -9.28 3.24
C GLN A 167 -17.70 -8.21 3.88
N LEU A 168 -16.82 -7.64 3.07
CA LEU A 168 -15.87 -6.61 3.48
C LEU A 168 -16.07 -5.37 2.61
N THR A 169 -15.88 -4.21 3.20
CA THR A 169 -15.93 -2.93 2.49
C THR A 169 -14.58 -2.23 2.58
N ALA A 170 -13.94 -1.99 1.45
CA ALA A 170 -12.78 -1.14 1.34
C ALA A 170 -13.22 0.29 1.04
N MET A 171 -13.06 1.18 2.03
CA MET A 171 -13.40 2.60 1.88
C MET A 171 -12.47 3.30 0.90
N ASP A 172 -11.19 2.98 0.93
CA ASP A 172 -10.24 3.26 -0.15
C ASP A 172 -10.20 2.03 -1.07
N PRO A 173 -10.65 2.16 -2.32
CA PRO A 173 -10.87 1.01 -3.19
C PRO A 173 -9.58 0.44 -3.82
N TRP A 174 -8.42 1.05 -3.59
CA TRP A 174 -7.18 0.72 -4.25
C TRP A 174 -6.33 -0.28 -3.46
N PHE A 175 -5.66 -1.16 -4.19
CA PHE A 175 -4.62 -2.01 -3.60
C PHE A 175 -3.33 -1.21 -3.45
N TYR A 176 -2.62 -1.46 -2.37
CA TYR A 176 -1.34 -0.85 -2.05
C TYR A 176 -0.21 -1.86 -2.24
N GLY A 177 0.82 -1.45 -2.96
CA GLY A 177 2.08 -2.18 -3.04
C GLY A 177 2.96 -1.97 -1.81
N ASP A 178 4.20 -2.41 -1.89
CA ASP A 178 5.21 -2.11 -0.89
C ASP A 178 5.67 -0.65 -1.00
N LEU A 179 6.16 -0.11 0.11
CA LEU A 179 6.75 1.21 0.14
C LEU A 179 8.05 1.20 -0.67
N GLU A 180 8.09 1.99 -1.73
CA GLU A 180 9.26 2.08 -2.62
C GLU A 180 10.03 3.38 -2.40
N VAL A 181 11.35 3.31 -2.48
CA VAL A 181 12.22 4.48 -2.61
C VAL A 181 12.21 4.86 -4.09
N ALA A 182 11.37 5.82 -4.44
CA ALA A 182 11.20 6.24 -5.84
C ALA A 182 12.41 7.01 -6.37
N ALA A 183 13.13 7.72 -5.50
CA ALA A 183 14.39 8.36 -5.85
C ALA A 183 15.14 8.89 -4.60
N ASN A 184 16.45 9.07 -4.75
CA ASN A 184 17.31 9.64 -3.72
C ASN A 184 18.41 10.49 -4.39
N TRP A 185 18.59 11.73 -3.91
CA TRP A 185 19.59 12.65 -4.42
C TRP A 185 20.43 13.23 -3.30
N SER A 186 21.71 13.41 -3.57
CA SER A 186 22.62 14.16 -2.73
C SER A 186 23.17 15.36 -3.51
N PHE A 187 23.24 16.50 -2.87
CA PHE A 187 23.79 17.71 -3.45
C PHE A 187 25.23 17.87 -2.97
N GLY A 188 26.14 18.06 -3.93
CA GLY A 188 27.56 18.25 -3.62
C GLY A 188 27.82 19.56 -2.84
N THR A 189 28.84 19.55 -1.99
CA THR A 189 29.36 20.77 -1.38
C THR A 189 29.87 21.72 -2.46
N ALA A 190 29.58 23.01 -2.33
CA ALA A 190 30.20 24.04 -3.14
C ALA A 190 31.73 23.91 -3.01
N GLN A 191 32.39 23.65 -4.13
CA GLN A 191 33.86 23.72 -4.18
C GLN A 191 34.26 25.15 -4.49
N PRO A 192 35.32 25.69 -3.88
CA PRO A 192 35.80 27.00 -4.26
C PRO A 192 36.11 27.06 -5.74
N PHE A 193 35.63 28.11 -6.44
CA PHE A 193 35.87 28.31 -7.87
C PHE A 193 37.37 28.35 -8.21
N LEU A 194 38.15 28.90 -7.29
CA LEU A 194 39.59 28.96 -7.39
C LEU A 194 40.22 27.90 -6.45
N LYS A 195 40.67 26.80 -7.00
CA LYS A 195 41.47 25.76 -6.29
C LYS A 195 42.91 25.86 -6.71
N ASN A 196 43.83 25.70 -5.79
CA ASN A 196 45.26 25.61 -6.15
C ASN A 196 45.65 24.14 -6.39
N PRO A 197 46.17 23.74 -7.58
CA PRO A 197 46.51 24.57 -8.73
C PRO A 197 45.28 25.07 -9.51
N PHE A 198 45.41 26.26 -10.12
CA PHE A 198 44.36 27.00 -10.79
C PHE A 198 43.78 26.30 -12.05
N PHE A 199 44.52 25.41 -12.63
CA PHE A 199 44.11 24.64 -13.83
C PHE A 199 44.18 23.12 -13.55
N PRO A 200 43.21 22.31 -14.04
CA PRO A 200 42.02 22.71 -14.84
C PRO A 200 40.93 23.34 -13.98
N VAL A 201 40.24 24.36 -14.55
CA VAL A 201 39.09 24.98 -13.91
C VAL A 201 37.94 23.98 -13.91
N THR A 202 37.60 23.49 -12.74
CA THR A 202 36.40 22.67 -12.55
C THR A 202 35.25 23.59 -12.13
N LEU A 203 34.27 23.78 -12.99
CA LEU A 203 33.01 24.43 -12.61
C LEU A 203 32.28 23.49 -11.68
N SER A 204 32.36 23.74 -10.37
CA SER A 204 31.51 23.06 -9.42
C SER A 204 30.10 23.67 -9.45
N SER A 205 29.06 22.84 -9.40
CA SER A 205 27.72 23.31 -9.10
C SER A 205 27.74 24.07 -7.79
N GLY A 206 27.34 25.35 -7.81
CA GLY A 206 27.34 26.21 -6.66
C GLY A 206 26.40 25.73 -5.55
N THR A 207 26.25 26.53 -4.50
CA THR A 207 25.32 26.30 -3.38
C THR A 207 23.85 26.19 -3.81
N ALA A 208 23.52 26.58 -5.04
CA ALA A 208 22.19 26.45 -5.62
C ALA A 208 22.19 25.36 -6.71
N ALA A 209 21.39 24.35 -6.53
CA ALA A 209 21.13 23.32 -7.55
C ALA A 209 19.69 23.46 -8.03
N THR A 210 19.54 23.81 -9.31
CA THR A 210 18.25 23.69 -10.00
C THR A 210 18.38 22.53 -10.95
N ASP A 211 17.65 21.47 -10.71
CA ASP A 211 17.73 20.24 -11.49
C ASP A 211 16.33 19.67 -11.74
N THR A 212 16.30 18.78 -12.69
CA THR A 212 15.11 18.05 -13.09
C THR A 212 15.32 16.59 -12.74
N ILE A 213 14.51 16.09 -11.85
CA ILE A 213 14.59 14.71 -11.36
C ILE A 213 13.44 13.88 -11.92
N SER A 214 13.73 12.63 -12.24
CA SER A 214 12.73 11.66 -12.65
C SER A 214 12.31 10.81 -11.46
N VAL A 215 11.01 10.76 -11.21
CA VAL A 215 10.40 9.95 -10.15
C VAL A 215 9.45 8.97 -10.80
N SER A 216 9.60 7.68 -10.50
CA SER A 216 8.74 6.62 -11.04
C SER A 216 7.64 6.27 -10.06
N ASN A 217 6.40 6.23 -10.56
CA ASN A 217 5.27 5.60 -9.89
C ASN A 217 4.89 4.35 -10.69
N PRO A 218 5.22 3.13 -10.20
CA PRO A 218 4.92 1.90 -10.91
C PRO A 218 3.45 1.46 -10.76
N GLY A 219 2.64 2.20 -10.01
CA GLY A 219 1.21 1.91 -9.83
C GLY A 219 0.36 2.28 -11.04
N ASP A 220 -0.87 1.81 -11.04
CA ASP A 220 -1.89 2.12 -12.05
C ASP A 220 -2.59 3.46 -11.78
N ILE A 221 -2.48 3.94 -10.57
CA ILE A 221 -3.21 5.10 -10.04
C ILE A 221 -2.20 6.10 -9.49
N GLU A 222 -2.59 7.36 -9.42
CA GLU A 222 -1.78 8.39 -8.78
C GLU A 222 -1.34 7.97 -7.37
N ALA A 223 -0.08 8.23 -7.02
CA ALA A 223 0.47 7.96 -5.70
C ALA A 223 0.92 9.25 -5.02
N TRP A 224 0.85 9.27 -3.71
CA TRP A 224 1.16 10.44 -2.89
C TRP A 224 2.55 10.26 -2.26
N PRO A 225 3.56 11.00 -2.73
CA PRO A 225 4.92 10.84 -2.24
C PRO A 225 5.09 11.40 -0.82
N VAL A 226 6.03 10.81 -0.09
CA VAL A 226 6.56 11.34 1.16
C VAL A 226 7.99 11.79 0.88
N TRP A 227 8.23 13.09 0.99
CA TRP A 227 9.54 13.70 0.76
C TRP A 227 10.29 13.86 2.06
N THR A 228 11.55 13.50 2.06
CA THR A 228 12.44 13.66 3.22
C THR A 228 13.64 14.47 2.81
N PHE A 229 13.85 15.60 3.45
CA PHE A 229 14.96 16.50 3.23
C PHE A 229 15.91 16.44 4.42
N THR A 230 17.21 16.32 4.18
CA THR A 230 18.23 16.41 5.22
C THR A 230 19.01 17.70 5.03
N GLY A 231 19.12 18.50 6.12
CA GLY A 231 19.83 19.78 6.10
C GLY A 231 21.36 19.65 6.07
N PRO A 232 22.06 20.76 5.84
CA PRO A 232 21.53 22.13 5.91
C PRO A 232 20.95 22.60 4.58
N LEU A 233 19.80 23.26 4.62
CA LEU A 233 19.12 23.88 3.48
C LEU A 233 18.72 25.30 3.82
N LYS A 234 19.10 26.29 3.00
CA LYS A 234 18.66 27.68 3.11
C LYS A 234 17.24 27.85 2.58
N SER A 235 16.96 27.21 1.44
CA SER A 235 15.64 27.18 0.84
C SER A 235 15.50 25.95 -0.06
N PHE A 236 14.27 25.54 -0.30
CA PHE A 236 13.97 24.54 -1.32
C PHE A 236 12.60 24.80 -1.94
N GLN A 237 12.46 24.43 -3.20
CA GLN A 237 11.20 24.41 -3.93
C GLN A 237 11.15 23.20 -4.84
N LEU A 238 10.05 22.47 -4.77
CA LEU A 238 9.71 21.41 -5.70
C LEU A 238 8.53 21.84 -6.57
N THR A 239 8.60 21.54 -7.85
CA THR A 239 7.54 21.79 -8.82
C THR A 239 7.14 20.46 -9.45
N GLY A 240 5.88 20.09 -9.27
CA GLY A 240 5.29 18.87 -9.79
C GLY A 240 5.08 18.88 -11.30
N PRO A 241 4.66 17.73 -11.86
CA PRO A 241 4.41 17.59 -13.30
C PRO A 241 3.31 18.53 -13.82
N ASP A 242 2.36 18.86 -12.98
CA ASP A 242 1.23 19.78 -13.25
C ASP A 242 1.58 21.27 -13.06
N GLY A 243 2.83 21.58 -12.66
CA GLY A 243 3.27 22.92 -12.34
C GLY A 243 2.95 23.38 -10.90
N SER A 244 2.28 22.57 -10.11
CA SER A 244 2.04 22.82 -8.69
C SER A 244 3.34 22.85 -7.90
N LYS A 245 3.41 23.71 -6.88
CA LYS A 245 4.66 23.98 -6.15
C LYS A 245 4.47 23.85 -4.64
N PHE A 246 5.51 23.37 -3.99
CA PHE A 246 5.69 23.56 -2.55
C PHE A 246 7.17 23.73 -2.21
N GLY A 247 7.46 24.37 -1.10
CA GLY A 247 8.82 24.60 -0.65
C GLY A 247 8.87 25.59 0.48
N ILE A 248 10.06 25.81 1.01
CA ILE A 248 10.34 26.82 2.03
C ILE A 248 11.29 27.85 1.42
N PRO A 249 10.90 29.12 1.35
CA PRO A 249 11.75 30.19 0.84
C PRO A 249 12.92 30.47 1.76
N GLU A 250 13.88 31.24 1.30
CA GLU A 250 14.98 31.74 2.12
C GLU A 250 14.42 32.56 3.31
N GLN A 251 14.93 32.25 4.50
CA GLN A 251 14.48 32.88 5.72
C GLN A 251 15.14 34.26 5.90
N ALA A 252 14.44 35.15 6.61
CA ALA A 252 14.95 36.47 6.90
C ALA A 252 16.33 36.43 7.61
N GLY A 253 17.26 37.27 7.15
CA GLY A 253 18.62 37.29 7.68
C GLY A 253 19.55 36.18 7.14
N GLY A 254 19.11 35.43 6.11
CA GLY A 254 19.91 34.37 5.49
C GLY A 254 20.06 33.10 6.36
N ALA A 255 19.18 32.93 7.34
CA ALA A 255 19.14 31.73 8.17
C ALA A 255 18.76 30.50 7.37
N ASP A 256 19.28 29.33 7.78
CA ASP A 256 18.90 28.06 7.17
C ASP A 256 17.43 27.75 7.45
N ALA A 257 16.68 27.43 6.41
CA ALA A 257 15.31 26.92 6.53
C ALA A 257 15.30 25.55 7.23
N LEU A 258 16.34 24.74 7.01
CA LEU A 258 16.57 23.48 7.70
C LEU A 258 18.03 23.41 8.15
N GLN A 259 18.27 23.34 9.44
CA GLN A 259 19.62 23.33 10.01
C GLN A 259 20.36 22.00 9.70
N ALA A 260 21.68 22.03 9.79
CA ALA A 260 22.53 20.86 9.65
C ALA A 260 22.14 19.74 10.64
N GLY A 261 22.10 18.51 10.16
CA GLY A 261 21.74 17.34 10.98
C GLY A 261 20.25 17.21 11.29
N ARG A 262 19.40 18.11 10.79
CA ARG A 262 17.94 17.99 10.89
C ARG A 262 17.35 17.34 9.66
N THR A 263 16.26 16.64 9.86
CA THR A 263 15.50 16.01 8.79
C THR A 263 14.07 16.55 8.78
N LEU A 264 13.61 17.01 7.64
CA LEU A 264 12.25 17.50 7.42
C LEU A 264 11.50 16.47 6.58
N THR A 265 10.34 16.04 7.03
CA THR A 265 9.43 15.15 6.31
C THR A 265 8.21 15.92 5.84
N VAL A 266 7.95 15.88 4.54
CA VAL A 266 6.75 16.44 3.90
C VAL A 266 5.89 15.27 3.43
N ASP A 267 4.80 15.00 4.12
CA ASP A 267 3.82 13.98 3.76
C ASP A 267 2.73 14.63 2.92
N THR A 268 2.57 14.15 1.67
CA THR A 268 1.56 14.72 0.76
C THR A 268 0.25 13.94 0.76
N ARG A 269 0.16 12.81 1.47
CA ARG A 269 -1.00 11.91 1.45
C ARG A 269 -2.27 12.59 1.95
N PRO A 270 -3.41 12.46 1.27
CA PRO A 270 -4.69 12.97 1.73
C PRO A 270 -5.04 12.46 3.14
N GLY A 271 -5.48 13.37 4.01
CA GLY A 271 -5.78 13.05 5.41
C GLY A 271 -4.57 12.95 6.35
N TYR A 272 -3.35 12.90 5.81
CA TYR A 272 -2.10 12.82 6.59
C TYR A 272 -1.11 13.95 6.28
N LYS A 273 -1.55 14.97 5.53
CA LYS A 273 -0.68 16.08 5.11
C LYS A 273 0.01 16.74 6.29
N THR A 274 1.32 16.61 6.36
CA THR A 274 2.16 17.20 7.43
C THR A 274 3.49 17.68 6.88
N VAL A 275 4.09 18.64 7.56
CA VAL A 275 5.42 19.15 7.29
C VAL A 275 6.14 19.26 8.63
N LEU A 276 6.79 18.17 9.03
CA LEU A 276 7.36 18.01 10.36
C LEU A 276 8.85 17.69 10.27
N ASP A 277 9.61 18.25 11.20
CA ASP A 277 10.99 17.82 11.37
C ASP A 277 11.13 16.59 12.29
N ASP A 278 12.35 16.11 12.45
CA ASP A 278 12.71 14.96 13.30
C ASP A 278 12.42 15.15 14.79
N LYS A 279 12.12 16.40 15.23
CA LYS A 279 11.71 16.72 16.60
C LYS A 279 10.21 17.02 16.72
N GLY A 280 9.46 16.86 15.64
CA GLY A 280 8.02 17.11 15.59
C GLY A 280 7.64 18.60 15.47
N VAL A 281 8.60 19.48 15.15
CA VAL A 281 8.32 20.89 14.91
C VAL A 281 7.62 21.04 13.56
N ASN A 282 6.53 21.81 13.54
CA ASN A 282 5.76 22.05 12.33
C ASN A 282 6.37 23.18 11.49
N TYR A 283 6.78 22.85 10.28
CA TYR A 283 7.35 23.78 9.30
C TYR A 283 6.34 24.27 8.26
N PHE A 284 5.09 23.84 8.33
CA PHE A 284 4.06 24.30 7.40
C PHE A 284 3.90 25.83 7.35
N PRO A 285 3.97 26.57 8.48
CA PRO A 285 3.90 28.04 8.47
C PRO A 285 5.07 28.74 7.74
N LEU A 286 6.19 28.04 7.53
CA LEU A 286 7.36 28.57 6.83
C LEU A 286 7.30 28.32 5.31
N MET A 287 6.32 27.56 4.83
CA MET A 287 6.18 27.26 3.41
C MET A 287 5.79 28.49 2.59
N ASN A 288 6.05 28.41 1.30
CA ASN A 288 5.58 29.37 0.32
C ASN A 288 4.06 29.60 0.44
N PRO A 289 3.54 30.79 0.12
CA PRO A 289 2.11 31.04 0.09
C PRO A 289 1.38 30.05 -0.82
N ALA A 290 0.27 29.50 -0.35
CA ALA A 290 -0.56 28.51 -1.05
C ALA A 290 0.23 27.28 -1.55
N PRO A 291 0.89 26.53 -0.66
CA PRO A 291 1.64 25.35 -1.06
C PRO A 291 0.69 24.26 -1.56
N SER A 292 0.99 23.67 -2.69
CA SER A 292 0.26 22.52 -3.22
C SER A 292 1.07 21.24 -3.00
N LEU A 293 0.57 20.36 -2.14
CA LEU A 293 1.14 19.05 -1.90
C LEU A 293 0.50 18.07 -2.89
N TRP A 294 1.18 17.83 -3.99
CA TRP A 294 0.67 17.13 -5.17
C TRP A 294 0.96 15.62 -5.17
N SER A 295 0.21 14.88 -5.98
CA SER A 295 0.40 13.45 -6.28
C SER A 295 1.28 13.25 -7.52
N LEU A 296 1.76 12.03 -7.70
CA LEU A 296 2.49 11.58 -8.88
C LEU A 296 1.57 10.68 -9.72
N PRO A 297 1.29 11.02 -10.97
CA PRO A 297 0.56 10.14 -11.88
C PRO A 297 1.32 8.84 -12.14
N PRO A 298 0.67 7.80 -12.67
CA PRO A 298 1.32 6.57 -13.11
C PRO A 298 2.46 6.83 -14.11
N GLY A 299 3.50 6.01 -14.03
CA GLY A 299 4.66 6.11 -14.90
C GLY A 299 5.75 7.05 -14.38
N VAL A 300 6.59 7.54 -15.28
CA VAL A 300 7.72 8.40 -14.94
C VAL A 300 7.30 9.86 -14.99
N SER A 301 7.44 10.54 -13.88
CA SER A 301 7.15 11.96 -13.73
C SER A 301 8.43 12.77 -13.60
N THR A 302 8.43 13.97 -14.20
CA THR A 302 9.52 14.92 -14.09
C THR A 302 9.20 15.96 -13.03
N VAL A 303 10.03 16.04 -12.01
CA VAL A 303 9.93 17.01 -10.90
C VAL A 303 11.09 18.00 -11.00
N LYS A 304 10.77 19.29 -11.08
CA LYS A 304 11.80 20.34 -11.04
C LYS A 304 12.12 20.67 -9.58
N THR A 305 13.39 20.64 -9.24
CA THR A 305 13.89 20.99 -7.91
C THR A 305 14.71 22.27 -7.97
N SER A 306 14.53 23.14 -7.02
CA SER A 306 15.41 24.28 -6.78
C SER A 306 15.79 24.25 -5.31
N LEU A 307 17.05 24.01 -5.03
CA LEU A 307 17.58 23.82 -3.70
C LEU A 307 18.77 24.74 -3.49
N VAL A 308 18.79 25.45 -2.39
CA VAL A 308 19.93 26.24 -1.95
C VAL A 308 20.45 25.63 -0.67
N SER A 309 21.67 25.06 -0.74
CA SER A 309 22.31 24.50 0.44
C SER A 309 23.08 25.56 1.23
N GLY A 310 23.20 25.32 2.54
CA GLY A 310 24.20 25.98 3.38
C GLY A 310 25.58 25.34 3.20
N SER A 311 26.31 25.17 4.28
CA SER A 311 27.57 24.42 4.28
C SER A 311 27.30 22.94 4.55
N GLY A 312 27.43 22.06 3.57
CA GLY A 312 27.22 20.61 3.74
C GLY A 312 26.69 19.92 2.49
N THR A 313 26.30 18.65 2.66
CA THR A 313 25.75 17.80 1.60
C THR A 313 24.29 17.45 1.94
N PRO A 314 23.31 18.31 1.61
CA PRO A 314 21.93 18.01 1.85
C PRO A 314 21.50 16.85 0.95
N THR A 315 20.51 16.07 1.42
CA THR A 315 19.92 14.98 0.65
C THR A 315 18.41 15.15 0.55
N VAL A 316 17.86 14.70 -0.56
CA VAL A 316 16.42 14.60 -0.76
C VAL A 316 16.10 13.15 -1.10
N ASN A 317 15.20 12.58 -0.34
CA ASN A 317 14.69 11.23 -0.58
C ASN A 317 13.19 11.32 -0.81
N VAL A 318 12.69 10.58 -1.78
CA VAL A 318 11.25 10.43 -2.02
C VAL A 318 10.87 8.97 -1.91
N LYS A 319 9.85 8.71 -1.12
CA LYS A 319 9.21 7.41 -0.97
C LYS A 319 7.76 7.51 -1.40
N LEU A 320 7.27 6.48 -2.04
CA LEU A 320 5.86 6.36 -2.36
C LEU A 320 5.37 4.92 -2.14
N THR A 321 4.09 4.79 -1.88
CA THR A 321 3.41 3.49 -1.89
C THR A 321 2.57 3.46 -3.15
N PRO A 322 2.92 2.64 -4.15
CA PRO A 322 2.18 2.56 -5.39
C PRO A 322 0.78 2.01 -5.16
N ARG A 323 -0.18 2.46 -5.97
CA ARG A 323 -1.59 2.10 -5.88
C ARG A 323 -2.04 1.42 -7.16
N TYR A 324 -2.83 0.37 -7.02
CA TYR A 324 -3.23 -0.50 -8.13
C TYR A 324 -4.73 -0.71 -8.16
N ALA A 325 -5.27 -0.90 -9.35
CA ALA A 325 -6.68 -1.16 -9.54
C ALA A 325 -7.07 -2.60 -9.20
N THR A 326 -6.15 -3.53 -9.41
CA THR A 326 -6.30 -4.99 -9.16
C THR A 326 -5.17 -5.48 -8.26
N TYR A 327 -5.30 -6.72 -7.75
CA TYR A 327 -4.21 -7.41 -7.04
C TYR A 327 -3.24 -8.08 -7.99
#